data_74316df8e46bf485867cfd1cebf501dc
#
_entry.id   74316df8e46bf485867cfd1cebf501dc
#
_cell.length_a   1.000
_cell.length_b   1.000
_cell.length_c   1.000
_cell.angle_alpha   90.00
_cell.angle_beta   90.00
_cell.angle_gamma   90.00
#
_symmetry.space_group_name_H-M   'P 1'
#
loop_
_entity.id
_entity.type
_entity.pdbx_description
1 polymer ?
#
loop_
_entity_poly.entity_id
_entity_poly.type
_entity_poly.pdbx_seq_one_letter_code
_entity_poly.pdbx_strand_id
1 'polypeptide(L)'
;MQKGDSAKLKLLLAGILARLTKNRDFFVQADCTLVSGKKKFDAKLSRADEDYTLHFQGSDRRVDAAEFCAFFAEQAEKYDESVLTYTERSTVVTLSVTARGVQMKQAEREATAEEKAAAANPLLDSGRQYLIRVDQAAALLREIGILTADGKLKNDMIRKYNQIDHYVELVAPMFEQDDSDEIVLLDCACGKSYLSFVMNYYIHEVLHRRCRVIGVDIKEHVIDESRAMAKRLGYHNMTFICADLRTYQPPKNVTAVISLHACDIATDLALGTAIRAKAKYIACVPCCHKELLDQYTMPGLEPLTKFGVFKARFNDVLTDSMRALKLEAEGYKVSVVEYISPLDTPKNLLIRATRTGKVNNRAKAEYDAVRRTLGTTSELDRRCAELDNEFFITDEDLMG
;
A
#
# COMPACT_ATOMS: atom_id res chain seq x y z
N MET A 1 -22.96 -31.07 -15.56
CA MET A 1 -21.88 -30.09 -15.90
C MET A 1 -20.74 -30.82 -16.61
N GLN A 2 -20.18 -30.27 -17.71
CA GLN A 2 -19.04 -30.87 -18.40
C GLN A 2 -17.74 -30.66 -17.59
N LYS A 3 -16.74 -31.55 -17.78
CA LYS A 3 -15.46 -31.50 -17.04
C LYS A 3 -14.74 -30.15 -17.14
N GLY A 4 -14.85 -29.44 -18.30
CA GLY A 4 -14.27 -28.12 -18.51
C GLY A 4 -14.99 -26.99 -17.75
N ASP A 5 -16.29 -27.11 -17.54
CA ASP A 5 -17.10 -26.14 -16.83
C ASP A 5 -16.82 -26.17 -15.30
N SER A 6 -16.54 -27.35 -14.75
CA SER A 6 -16.18 -27.51 -13.34
C SER A 6 -14.86 -26.81 -13.01
N ALA A 7 -13.83 -26.93 -13.88
CA ALA A 7 -12.56 -26.23 -13.69
C ALA A 7 -12.72 -24.70 -13.80
N LYS A 8 -13.52 -24.25 -14.77
CA LYS A 8 -13.82 -22.83 -14.95
C LYS A 8 -14.60 -22.27 -13.77
N LEU A 9 -15.60 -22.98 -13.25
CA LEU A 9 -16.36 -22.60 -12.06
C LEU A 9 -15.43 -22.41 -10.86
N LYS A 10 -14.54 -23.37 -10.59
CA LYS A 10 -13.57 -23.30 -9.49
C LYS A 10 -12.68 -22.06 -9.60
N LEU A 11 -12.19 -21.75 -10.80
CA LEU A 11 -11.34 -20.57 -11.04
C LEU A 11 -12.11 -19.27 -10.75
N LEU A 12 -13.36 -19.16 -11.19
CA LEU A 12 -14.18 -17.97 -11.00
C LEU A 12 -14.61 -17.82 -9.53
N LEU A 13 -14.91 -18.92 -8.84
CA LEU A 13 -15.18 -18.91 -7.40
C LEU A 13 -13.95 -18.54 -6.57
N ALA A 14 -12.74 -18.86 -7.01
CA ALA A 14 -11.54 -18.36 -6.35
C ALA A 14 -11.46 -16.82 -6.37
N GLY A 15 -11.95 -16.18 -7.44
CA GLY A 15 -12.11 -14.73 -7.50
C GLY A 15 -13.14 -14.19 -6.51
N ILE A 16 -14.28 -14.87 -6.34
CA ILE A 16 -15.30 -14.50 -5.31
C ILE A 16 -14.76 -14.72 -3.91
N LEU A 17 -14.06 -15.84 -3.67
CA LEU A 17 -13.40 -16.12 -2.39
C LEU A 17 -12.41 -15.01 -2.01
N ALA A 18 -11.57 -14.61 -2.96
CA ALA A 18 -10.62 -13.51 -2.73
C ALA A 18 -11.33 -12.20 -2.36
N ARG A 19 -12.46 -11.88 -3.00
CA ARG A 19 -13.29 -10.70 -2.68
C ARG A 19 -13.92 -10.82 -1.29
N LEU A 20 -14.55 -11.94 -0.95
CA LEU A 20 -15.12 -12.18 0.38
C LEU A 20 -14.07 -12.09 1.48
N THR A 21 -12.84 -12.54 1.23
CA THR A 21 -11.76 -12.53 2.22
C THR A 21 -11.08 -11.16 2.33
N LYS A 22 -10.76 -10.53 1.18
CA LYS A 22 -9.94 -9.31 1.14
C LYS A 22 -10.75 -8.02 1.10
N ASN A 23 -11.96 -8.06 0.50
CA ASN A 23 -12.84 -6.91 0.31
C ASN A 23 -14.08 -6.97 1.24
N ARG A 24 -13.96 -7.63 2.37
CA ARG A 24 -15.06 -7.86 3.30
C ARG A 24 -15.79 -6.58 3.71
N ASP A 25 -15.07 -5.48 3.88
CA ASP A 25 -15.63 -4.19 4.26
C ASP A 25 -16.47 -3.54 3.15
N PHE A 26 -16.32 -3.99 1.92
CA PHE A 26 -17.11 -3.55 0.77
C PHE A 26 -18.28 -4.49 0.46
N PHE A 27 -18.30 -5.67 1.07
CA PHE A 27 -19.35 -6.66 0.87
C PHE A 27 -20.70 -6.13 1.39
N VAL A 28 -21.73 -6.22 0.56
CA VAL A 28 -23.11 -5.87 0.91
C VAL A 28 -23.92 -7.14 1.14
N GLN A 29 -24.01 -7.98 0.14
CA GLN A 29 -24.70 -9.27 0.20
C GLN A 29 -24.30 -10.17 -0.97
N ALA A 30 -24.59 -11.45 -0.88
CA ALA A 30 -24.57 -12.32 -2.04
C ALA A 30 -25.88 -13.14 -2.09
N ASP A 31 -26.54 -13.09 -3.24
CA ASP A 31 -27.79 -13.78 -3.48
C ASP A 31 -27.53 -14.92 -4.47
N CYS A 32 -28.00 -16.12 -4.13
CA CYS A 32 -27.97 -17.28 -5.01
C CYS A 32 -29.39 -17.64 -5.44
N THR A 33 -29.62 -17.71 -6.73
CA THR A 33 -30.87 -18.26 -7.30
C THR A 33 -30.58 -19.58 -7.96
N LEU A 34 -31.23 -20.65 -7.49
CA LEU A 34 -31.05 -22.05 -7.92
C LEU A 34 -32.34 -22.52 -8.57
N VAL A 35 -32.27 -23.08 -9.76
CA VAL A 35 -33.44 -23.48 -10.55
C VAL A 35 -33.41 -24.99 -10.79
N SER A 36 -34.52 -25.69 -10.52
CA SER A 36 -34.73 -27.08 -10.90
C SER A 36 -36.10 -27.23 -11.56
N GLY A 37 -36.12 -27.44 -12.87
CA GLY A 37 -37.30 -27.42 -13.68
C GLY A 37 -38.05 -26.07 -13.60
N LYS A 38 -39.24 -26.05 -13.01
CA LYS A 38 -40.03 -24.83 -12.82
C LYS A 38 -39.88 -24.21 -11.42
N LYS A 39 -39.13 -24.86 -10.51
CA LYS A 39 -38.99 -24.40 -9.12
C LYS A 39 -37.72 -23.57 -8.97
N LYS A 40 -37.82 -22.50 -8.18
CA LYS A 40 -36.71 -21.65 -7.77
C LYS A 40 -36.47 -21.77 -6.29
N PHE A 41 -35.20 -21.76 -5.92
CA PHE A 41 -34.73 -21.77 -4.53
C PHE A 41 -33.72 -20.64 -4.37
N ASP A 42 -33.88 -19.86 -3.34
CA ASP A 42 -33.01 -18.73 -3.07
C ASP A 42 -32.17 -19.03 -1.84
N ALA A 43 -30.89 -18.63 -1.90
CA ALA A 43 -30.02 -18.58 -0.76
C ALA A 43 -29.41 -17.17 -0.66
N LYS A 44 -29.20 -16.70 0.56
CA LYS A 44 -28.66 -15.37 0.82
C LYS A 44 -27.50 -15.44 1.78
N LEU A 45 -26.41 -14.78 1.44
CA LEU A 45 -25.27 -14.56 2.33
C LEU A 45 -25.31 -13.13 2.84
N SER A 46 -25.26 -12.95 4.14
CA SER A 46 -25.14 -11.66 4.82
C SER A 46 -23.91 -11.65 5.72
N ARG A 47 -23.43 -10.46 6.06
CA ARG A 47 -22.30 -10.30 6.97
C ARG A 47 -22.70 -10.62 8.41
N ALA A 48 -21.84 -11.31 9.16
CA ALA A 48 -21.97 -11.56 10.58
C ALA A 48 -20.59 -11.46 11.24
N ASP A 49 -20.39 -10.52 12.17
CA ASP A 49 -19.13 -10.25 12.90
C ASP A 49 -17.86 -10.53 12.06
N GLU A 50 -17.13 -11.61 12.39
CA GLU A 50 -15.94 -12.05 11.66
C GLU A 50 -16.23 -13.04 10.50
N ASP A 51 -17.46 -13.56 10.38
CA ASP A 51 -17.90 -14.55 9.39
C ASP A 51 -19.11 -14.07 8.59
N TYR A 52 -19.83 -14.99 8.00
CA TYR A 52 -21.03 -14.75 7.23
C TYR A 52 -22.18 -15.63 7.76
N THR A 53 -23.41 -15.15 7.58
CA THR A 53 -24.61 -15.96 7.77
C THR A 53 -25.18 -16.35 6.42
N LEU A 54 -25.26 -17.64 6.15
CA LEU A 54 -25.92 -18.21 4.99
C LEU A 54 -27.33 -18.64 5.34
N HIS A 55 -28.32 -17.96 4.75
CA HIS A 55 -29.72 -18.36 4.80
C HIS A 55 -30.07 -19.25 3.61
N PHE A 56 -30.52 -20.47 3.84
CA PHE A 56 -30.94 -21.38 2.78
C PHE A 56 -32.03 -22.34 3.30
N GLN A 57 -33.14 -22.48 2.54
CA GLN A 57 -34.28 -23.37 2.86
C GLN A 57 -34.81 -23.20 4.28
N GLY A 58 -34.95 -21.95 4.72
CA GLY A 58 -35.52 -21.61 6.03
C GLY A 58 -34.58 -21.83 7.23
N SER A 59 -33.32 -22.13 7.00
CA SER A 59 -32.31 -22.27 8.05
C SER A 59 -31.16 -21.29 7.86
N ASP A 60 -30.63 -20.77 8.98
CA ASP A 60 -29.47 -19.93 9.04
C ASP A 60 -28.29 -20.75 9.56
N ARG A 61 -27.13 -20.61 8.92
CA ARG A 61 -25.89 -21.19 9.41
C ARG A 61 -24.73 -20.19 9.27
N ARG A 62 -23.83 -20.20 10.23
CA ARG A 62 -22.60 -19.45 10.16
C ARG A 62 -21.61 -20.17 9.22
N VAL A 63 -21.01 -19.43 8.31
CA VAL A 63 -20.06 -19.96 7.31
C VAL A 63 -18.93 -18.98 7.10
N ASP A 64 -17.75 -19.49 6.82
CA ASP A 64 -16.67 -18.67 6.28
C ASP A 64 -16.79 -18.49 4.75
N ALA A 65 -15.90 -17.68 4.16
CA ALA A 65 -15.90 -17.40 2.74
C ALA A 65 -15.65 -18.66 1.87
N ALA A 66 -14.81 -19.58 2.34
CA ALA A 66 -14.48 -20.81 1.61
C ALA A 66 -15.65 -21.80 1.66
N GLU A 67 -16.31 -21.93 2.81
CA GLU A 67 -17.51 -22.75 2.98
C GLU A 67 -18.67 -22.27 2.12
N PHE A 68 -18.85 -20.94 1.99
CA PHE A 68 -19.85 -20.38 1.08
C PHE A 68 -19.55 -20.70 -0.39
N CYS A 69 -18.30 -20.53 -0.82
CA CYS A 69 -17.91 -20.88 -2.19
C CYS A 69 -18.06 -22.38 -2.47
N ALA A 70 -17.75 -23.24 -1.50
CA ALA A 70 -17.96 -24.68 -1.59
C ALA A 70 -19.46 -25.01 -1.67
N PHE A 71 -20.29 -24.38 -0.85
CA PHE A 71 -21.75 -24.49 -0.91
C PHE A 71 -22.26 -24.16 -2.31
N PHE A 72 -21.90 -23.00 -2.87
CA PHE A 72 -22.38 -22.63 -4.21
C PHE A 72 -21.92 -23.63 -5.29
N ALA A 73 -20.67 -24.09 -5.23
CA ALA A 73 -20.15 -25.10 -6.15
C ALA A 73 -20.95 -26.41 -6.09
N GLU A 74 -21.28 -26.87 -4.88
CA GLU A 74 -22.08 -28.06 -4.66
C GLU A 74 -23.51 -27.89 -5.20
N GLN A 75 -24.13 -26.73 -4.95
CA GLN A 75 -25.49 -26.46 -5.48
C GLN A 75 -25.48 -26.36 -6.99
N ALA A 76 -24.46 -25.77 -7.61
CA ALA A 76 -24.33 -25.67 -9.07
C ALA A 76 -24.21 -27.04 -9.76
N GLU A 77 -23.87 -28.09 -9.04
CA GLU A 77 -23.88 -29.48 -9.57
C GLU A 77 -25.27 -30.12 -9.48
N LYS A 78 -26.11 -29.69 -8.54
CA LYS A 78 -27.42 -30.30 -8.24
C LYS A 78 -28.58 -29.66 -8.99
N TYR A 79 -28.45 -28.38 -9.38
CA TYR A 79 -29.50 -27.62 -10.01
C TYR A 79 -29.25 -27.43 -11.51
N ASP A 80 -30.32 -27.27 -12.27
CA ASP A 80 -30.26 -27.10 -13.74
C ASP A 80 -29.59 -25.75 -14.11
N GLU A 81 -29.87 -24.72 -13.30
CA GLU A 81 -29.29 -23.39 -13.42
C GLU A 81 -29.01 -22.82 -12.04
N SER A 82 -27.85 -22.16 -11.90
CA SER A 82 -27.43 -21.53 -10.65
C SER A 82 -26.82 -20.17 -10.95
N VAL A 83 -27.33 -19.13 -10.29
CA VAL A 83 -26.85 -17.76 -10.45
C VAL A 83 -26.43 -17.23 -9.08
N LEU A 84 -25.19 -16.80 -8.95
CA LEU A 84 -24.69 -16.07 -7.79
C LEU A 84 -24.51 -14.62 -8.17
N THR A 85 -25.20 -13.73 -7.48
CA THR A 85 -25.06 -12.27 -7.58
C THR A 85 -24.34 -11.78 -6.31
N TYR A 86 -23.05 -11.53 -6.43
CA TYR A 86 -22.22 -10.97 -5.39
C TYR A 86 -22.21 -9.45 -5.50
N THR A 87 -22.56 -8.75 -4.44
CA THR A 87 -22.72 -7.30 -4.42
C THR A 87 -21.71 -6.65 -3.47
N GLU A 88 -20.88 -5.77 -4.00
CA GLU A 88 -20.08 -4.80 -3.27
C GLU A 88 -20.72 -3.41 -3.38
N ARG A 89 -20.24 -2.44 -2.62
CA ARG A 89 -20.80 -1.07 -2.61
C ARG A 89 -20.86 -0.40 -3.98
N SER A 90 -19.87 -0.62 -4.83
CA SER A 90 -19.76 -0.01 -6.16
C SER A 90 -19.78 -1.02 -7.32
N THR A 91 -19.89 -2.32 -7.02
CA THR A 91 -19.70 -3.38 -8.03
C THR A 91 -20.66 -4.53 -7.79
N VAL A 92 -21.26 -5.02 -8.86
CA VAL A 92 -22.02 -6.28 -8.86
C VAL A 92 -21.30 -7.29 -9.75
N VAL A 93 -21.04 -8.47 -9.20
CA VAL A 93 -20.48 -9.60 -9.93
C VAL A 93 -21.52 -10.69 -10.02
N THR A 94 -21.93 -11.06 -11.24
CA THR A 94 -22.87 -12.14 -11.49
C THR A 94 -22.15 -13.34 -12.08
N LEU A 95 -22.19 -14.46 -11.39
CA LEU A 95 -21.69 -15.75 -11.85
C LEU A 95 -22.84 -16.67 -12.17
N SER A 96 -22.97 -17.07 -13.44
CA SER A 96 -24.06 -17.93 -13.93
C SER A 96 -23.52 -19.28 -14.38
N VAL A 97 -24.15 -20.34 -13.90
CA VAL A 97 -23.90 -21.74 -14.31
C VAL A 97 -25.17 -22.28 -14.95
N THR A 98 -25.12 -22.62 -16.21
CA THR A 98 -26.27 -23.10 -17.01
C THR A 98 -25.86 -24.24 -17.89
N ALA A 99 -26.78 -24.85 -18.62
CA ALA A 99 -26.48 -25.84 -19.64
C ALA A 99 -25.56 -25.32 -20.77
N ARG A 100 -25.46 -24.00 -20.96
CA ARG A 100 -24.58 -23.34 -21.94
C ARG A 100 -23.18 -23.07 -21.41
N GLY A 101 -22.88 -23.45 -20.17
CA GLY A 101 -21.58 -23.28 -19.51
C GLY A 101 -21.57 -22.24 -18.41
N VAL A 102 -20.39 -21.88 -17.97
CA VAL A 102 -20.13 -20.98 -16.84
C VAL A 102 -19.72 -19.60 -17.37
N GLN A 103 -20.38 -18.54 -16.92
CA GLN A 103 -20.11 -17.15 -17.27
C GLN A 103 -20.03 -16.26 -16.05
N MET A 104 -19.17 -15.26 -16.09
CA MET A 104 -19.09 -14.20 -15.08
C MET A 104 -19.20 -12.84 -15.77
N LYS A 105 -19.99 -11.97 -15.19
CA LYS A 105 -20.13 -10.57 -15.60
C LYS A 105 -19.88 -9.66 -14.40
N GLN A 106 -19.26 -8.53 -14.63
CA GLN A 106 -19.07 -7.48 -13.65
C GLN A 106 -19.71 -6.20 -14.18
N ALA A 107 -20.42 -5.48 -13.33
CA ALA A 107 -21.05 -4.20 -13.64
C ALA A 107 -20.79 -3.22 -12.49
N GLU A 108 -20.70 -1.94 -12.82
CA GLU A 108 -20.73 -0.86 -11.84
C GLU A 108 -22.15 -0.71 -11.28
N ARG A 109 -22.24 -0.37 -10.00
CA ARG A 109 -23.50 -0.15 -9.28
C ARG A 109 -23.45 1.17 -8.54
N GLU A 110 -24.51 1.96 -8.66
CA GLU A 110 -24.72 3.05 -7.72
C GLU A 110 -25.29 2.51 -6.41
N ALA A 111 -24.68 2.89 -5.29
CA ALA A 111 -25.18 2.53 -3.96
C ALA A 111 -26.56 3.15 -3.72
N THR A 112 -27.48 2.40 -3.10
CA THR A 112 -28.81 2.91 -2.73
C THR A 112 -28.70 4.03 -1.67
N ALA A 113 -29.75 4.83 -1.52
CA ALA A 113 -29.80 5.90 -0.51
C ALA A 113 -29.66 5.34 0.93
N GLU A 114 -30.18 4.13 1.18
CA GLU A 114 -30.03 3.45 2.47
C GLU A 114 -28.62 2.94 2.70
N GLU A 115 -27.97 2.41 1.66
CA GLU A 115 -26.56 2.01 1.72
C GLU A 115 -25.63 3.22 1.83
N LYS A 116 -25.99 4.34 1.16
CA LYS A 116 -25.30 5.63 1.35
C LYS A 116 -25.48 6.16 2.78
N ALA A 117 -26.62 5.94 3.41
CA ALA A 117 -26.91 6.32 4.81
C ALA A 117 -26.24 5.37 5.81
N ALA A 118 -26.29 4.04 5.56
CA ALA A 118 -25.57 3.03 6.35
C ALA A 118 -24.04 3.15 6.19
N ALA A 119 -23.57 3.57 5.00
CA ALA A 119 -22.19 3.93 4.72
C ALA A 119 -21.75 5.23 5.43
N ALA A 120 -22.64 5.90 6.17
CA ALA A 120 -22.27 7.08 6.98
C ALA A 120 -21.18 6.76 8.02
N ASN A 121 -20.96 5.48 8.36
CA ASN A 121 -19.80 5.07 9.13
C ASN A 121 -19.45 3.57 8.92
N PRO A 122 -18.93 3.17 7.73
CA PRO A 122 -18.61 1.77 7.45
C PRO A 122 -17.44 1.23 8.30
N LEU A 123 -16.80 2.09 9.10
CA LEU A 123 -15.64 1.77 9.91
C LEU A 123 -16.03 1.30 11.31
N LEU A 124 -17.22 1.68 11.79
CA LEU A 124 -17.70 1.28 13.12
C LEU A 124 -18.16 -0.19 13.19
N ASP A 125 -18.52 -0.77 12.04
CA ASP A 125 -19.03 -2.15 11.98
C ASP A 125 -17.94 -3.21 11.74
N SER A 126 -16.69 -2.82 11.39
CA SER A 126 -15.65 -3.79 11.00
C SER A 126 -14.90 -4.42 12.16
N GLY A 127 -15.07 -3.93 13.39
CA GLY A 127 -14.25 -4.34 14.55
C GLY A 127 -12.77 -3.92 14.44
N ARG A 128 -12.36 -3.30 13.31
CA ARG A 128 -11.00 -2.80 13.10
C ARG A 128 -10.77 -1.54 13.93
N GLN A 129 -9.68 -1.53 14.68
CA GLN A 129 -9.23 -0.34 15.38
C GLN A 129 -8.37 0.49 14.42
N TYR A 130 -8.92 1.61 13.95
CA TYR A 130 -8.21 2.57 13.11
C TYR A 130 -7.33 3.49 13.96
N LEU A 131 -6.08 3.68 13.54
CA LEU A 131 -5.17 4.61 14.19
C LEU A 131 -5.51 6.07 13.83
N ILE A 132 -6.01 6.31 12.63
CA ILE A 132 -6.47 7.63 12.16
C ILE A 132 -8.00 7.66 12.20
N ARG A 133 -8.56 7.86 13.37
CA ARG A 133 -10.01 7.80 13.59
C ARG A 133 -10.75 8.98 12.97
N VAL A 134 -11.84 8.70 12.25
CA VAL A 134 -12.63 9.69 11.51
C VAL A 134 -13.18 10.78 12.44
N ASP A 135 -13.67 10.40 13.63
CA ASP A 135 -14.22 11.33 14.62
C ASP A 135 -13.17 12.28 15.20
N GLN A 136 -11.93 11.83 15.35
CA GLN A 136 -10.83 12.60 15.93
C GLN A 136 -10.02 13.36 14.87
N ALA A 137 -9.79 12.78 13.70
CA ALA A 137 -8.99 13.34 12.60
C ALA A 137 -9.84 14.11 11.57
N ALA A 138 -11.09 14.50 11.89
CA ALA A 138 -12.04 15.03 10.92
C ALA A 138 -11.52 16.27 10.16
N ALA A 139 -10.81 17.19 10.83
CA ALA A 139 -10.22 18.37 10.19
C ALA A 139 -9.19 17.98 9.13
N LEU A 140 -8.24 17.13 9.50
CA LEU A 140 -7.21 16.59 8.59
C LEU A 140 -7.85 15.84 7.42
N LEU A 141 -8.77 14.92 7.69
CA LEU A 141 -9.38 14.09 6.67
C LEU A 141 -10.24 14.88 5.65
N ARG A 142 -10.82 16.03 6.08
CA ARG A 142 -11.47 16.98 5.16
C ARG A 142 -10.46 17.66 4.26
N GLU A 143 -9.36 18.17 4.82
CA GLU A 143 -8.32 18.88 4.08
C GLU A 143 -7.64 18.00 3.02
N ILE A 144 -7.39 16.74 3.32
CA ILE A 144 -6.83 15.78 2.35
C ILE A 144 -7.90 15.15 1.43
N GLY A 145 -9.15 15.63 1.54
CA GLY A 145 -10.25 15.30 0.63
C GLY A 145 -10.90 13.93 0.85
N ILE A 146 -10.65 13.28 1.99
CA ILE A 146 -11.24 11.98 2.35
C ILE A 146 -12.67 12.14 2.87
N LEU A 147 -12.94 13.19 3.64
CA LEU A 147 -14.29 13.49 4.10
C LEU A 147 -14.96 14.56 3.22
N THR A 148 -16.28 14.55 3.23
CA THR A 148 -17.12 15.65 2.72
C THR A 148 -17.12 16.81 3.70
N ALA A 149 -17.68 17.96 3.30
CA ALA A 149 -17.79 19.14 4.18
C ALA A 149 -18.63 18.84 5.44
N ASP A 150 -19.64 17.98 5.32
CA ASP A 150 -20.52 17.53 6.43
C ASP A 150 -19.92 16.38 7.26
N GLY A 151 -18.65 16.01 7.00
CA GLY A 151 -17.89 15.06 7.82
C GLY A 151 -18.12 13.58 7.49
N LYS A 152 -18.79 13.27 6.38
CA LYS A 152 -18.99 11.88 5.93
C LYS A 152 -17.82 11.41 5.07
N LEU A 153 -17.45 10.15 5.26
CA LEU A 153 -16.43 9.51 4.44
C LEU A 153 -16.94 9.34 2.99
N LYS A 154 -16.17 9.85 2.02
CA LYS A 154 -16.51 9.72 0.61
C LYS A 154 -16.34 8.27 0.16
N ASN A 155 -17.32 7.71 -0.55
CA ASN A 155 -17.32 6.31 -0.98
C ASN A 155 -16.10 5.95 -1.86
N ASP A 156 -15.72 6.85 -2.76
CA ASP A 156 -14.55 6.71 -3.64
C ASP A 156 -13.21 6.84 -2.90
N MET A 157 -13.23 7.39 -1.67
CA MET A 157 -12.03 7.61 -0.84
C MET A 157 -11.85 6.56 0.26
N ILE A 158 -12.78 5.64 0.47
CA ILE A 158 -12.68 4.59 1.50
C ILE A 158 -11.40 3.78 1.32
N ARG A 159 -11.11 3.36 0.09
CA ARG A 159 -9.89 2.60 -0.21
C ARG A 159 -8.64 3.39 0.14
N LYS A 160 -8.58 4.66 -0.25
CA LYS A 160 -7.45 5.55 0.07
C LYS A 160 -7.30 5.76 1.58
N TYR A 161 -8.40 5.90 2.31
CA TYR A 161 -8.38 6.00 3.76
C TYR A 161 -7.81 4.74 4.42
N ASN A 162 -8.28 3.56 4.01
CA ASN A 162 -7.76 2.28 4.51
C ASN A 162 -6.27 2.09 4.19
N GLN A 163 -5.82 2.51 3.01
CA GLN A 163 -4.40 2.47 2.63
C GLN A 163 -3.55 3.37 3.52
N ILE A 164 -4.01 4.58 3.81
CA ILE A 164 -3.33 5.54 4.69
C ILE A 164 -3.23 4.98 6.11
N ASP A 165 -4.33 4.50 6.66
CA ASP A 165 -4.36 3.94 8.01
C ASP A 165 -3.46 2.70 8.13
N HIS A 166 -3.52 1.80 7.15
CA HIS A 166 -2.65 0.63 7.12
C HIS A 166 -1.17 0.97 6.97
N TYR A 167 -0.84 2.02 6.20
CA TYR A 167 0.53 2.53 6.16
C TYR A 167 0.99 2.99 7.55
N VAL A 168 0.16 3.78 8.25
CA VAL A 168 0.47 4.23 9.61
C VAL A 168 0.66 3.03 10.54
N GLU A 169 -0.22 2.04 10.52
CA GLU A 169 -0.12 0.81 11.29
C GLU A 169 1.23 0.10 11.08
N LEU A 170 1.68 0.01 9.83
CA LEU A 170 2.95 -0.64 9.49
C LEU A 170 4.18 0.14 9.98
N VAL A 171 4.13 1.48 10.06
CA VAL A 171 5.26 2.30 10.49
C VAL A 171 5.17 2.71 11.96
N ALA A 172 4.00 2.59 12.59
CA ALA A 172 3.75 2.95 13.99
C ALA A 172 4.80 2.40 14.97
N PRO A 173 5.21 1.11 14.90
CA PRO A 173 6.20 0.56 15.83
C PRO A 173 7.56 1.29 15.83
N MET A 174 7.91 1.97 14.73
CA MET A 174 9.14 2.76 14.66
C MET A 174 9.09 3.97 15.58
N PHE A 175 7.91 4.60 15.71
CA PHE A 175 7.72 5.82 16.49
C PHE A 175 7.30 5.54 17.94
N GLU A 176 6.57 4.45 18.17
CA GLU A 176 6.17 4.00 19.50
C GLU A 176 7.37 3.57 20.37
N GLN A 177 8.37 2.95 19.73
CA GLN A 177 9.59 2.46 20.38
C GLN A 177 10.72 3.50 20.37
N ASP A 178 10.51 4.65 19.75
CA ASP A 178 11.51 5.71 19.68
C ASP A 178 11.65 6.44 21.02
N ASP A 179 12.86 6.71 21.46
CA ASP A 179 13.21 7.36 22.73
C ASP A 179 13.67 8.81 22.56
N SER A 180 13.64 9.37 21.35
CA SER A 180 14.06 10.74 21.05
C SER A 180 13.14 11.75 21.75
N ASP A 181 13.66 12.87 22.23
CA ASP A 181 12.86 13.96 22.81
C ASP A 181 11.93 14.61 21.79
N GLU A 182 12.35 14.67 20.52
CA GLU A 182 11.60 15.18 19.39
C GLU A 182 11.79 14.25 18.19
N ILE A 183 10.69 13.87 17.54
CA ILE A 183 10.72 13.11 16.28
C ILE A 183 10.82 14.10 15.12
N VAL A 184 11.95 14.08 14.42
CA VAL A 184 12.14 14.85 13.19
C VAL A 184 11.89 13.96 11.99
N LEU A 185 10.74 14.18 11.34
CA LEU A 185 10.29 13.43 10.16
C LEU A 185 10.63 14.21 8.89
N LEU A 186 11.38 13.61 7.98
CA LEU A 186 11.67 14.16 6.66
C LEU A 186 10.92 13.36 5.59
N ASP A 187 10.04 14.03 4.86
CA ASP A 187 9.32 13.46 3.72
C ASP A 187 9.97 13.91 2.40
N CYS A 188 10.64 12.97 1.73
CA CYS A 188 11.38 13.22 0.49
C CYS A 188 10.50 12.97 -0.72
N ALA A 189 10.44 13.95 -1.64
CA ALA A 189 9.53 14.00 -2.78
C ALA A 189 8.07 13.92 -2.31
N CYS A 190 7.70 14.78 -1.35
CA CYS A 190 6.45 14.72 -0.61
C CYS A 190 5.19 15.00 -1.45
N GLY A 191 5.32 15.57 -2.66
CA GLY A 191 4.20 15.92 -3.51
C GLY A 191 3.16 16.77 -2.77
N LYS A 192 1.89 16.33 -2.77
CA LYS A 192 0.80 16.98 -2.00
C LYS A 192 0.87 16.73 -0.49
N SER A 193 1.90 16.08 -0.01
CA SER A 193 2.24 15.88 1.41
C SER A 193 1.16 15.20 2.27
N TYR A 194 0.17 14.52 1.67
CA TYR A 194 -0.91 13.90 2.44
C TYR A 194 -0.39 12.97 3.54
N LEU A 195 0.67 12.22 3.23
CA LEU A 195 1.28 11.31 4.19
C LEU A 195 2.02 12.06 5.30
N SER A 196 2.72 13.17 4.97
CA SER A 196 3.37 14.03 5.96
C SER A 196 2.35 14.53 7.00
N PHE A 197 1.16 14.97 6.54
CA PHE A 197 0.09 15.46 7.42
C PHE A 197 -0.48 14.34 8.29
N VAL A 198 -0.70 13.16 7.72
CA VAL A 198 -1.19 11.99 8.47
C VAL A 198 -0.18 11.54 9.51
N MET A 199 1.10 11.48 9.17
CA MET A 199 2.17 11.11 10.11
C MET A 199 2.34 12.16 11.20
N ASN A 200 2.23 13.46 10.87
CA ASN A 200 2.21 14.53 11.86
C ASN A 200 1.06 14.33 12.87
N TYR A 201 -0.15 14.11 12.36
CA TYR A 201 -1.32 13.83 13.20
C TYR A 201 -1.08 12.61 14.10
N TYR A 202 -0.59 11.50 13.55
CA TYR A 202 -0.34 10.30 14.32
C TYR A 202 0.69 10.53 15.44
N ILE A 203 1.84 11.11 15.11
CA ILE A 203 2.91 11.32 16.09
C ILE A 203 2.51 12.36 17.14
N HIS A 204 1.91 13.47 16.73
CA HIS A 204 1.59 14.60 17.62
C HIS A 204 0.29 14.38 18.38
N GLU A 205 -0.81 13.99 17.70
CA GLU A 205 -2.15 13.91 18.30
C GLU A 205 -2.46 12.53 18.89
N VAL A 206 -1.95 11.44 18.30
CA VAL A 206 -2.25 10.08 18.79
C VAL A 206 -1.18 9.61 19.79
N LEU A 207 0.12 9.74 19.44
CA LEU A 207 1.21 9.35 20.34
C LEU A 207 1.56 10.41 21.39
N HIS A 208 1.04 11.63 21.26
CA HIS A 208 1.36 12.78 22.13
C HIS A 208 2.87 13.06 22.24
N ARG A 209 3.59 12.89 21.12
CA ARG A 209 5.03 13.11 21.01
C ARG A 209 5.33 14.44 20.32
N ARG A 210 6.40 15.10 20.76
CA ARG A 210 6.94 16.26 20.02
C ARG A 210 7.37 15.79 18.63
N CYS A 211 6.90 16.51 17.61
CA CYS A 211 7.17 16.16 16.22
C CYS A 211 7.47 17.44 15.43
N ARG A 212 8.46 17.36 14.54
CA ARG A 212 8.74 18.34 13.51
C ARG A 212 8.79 17.63 12.17
N VAL A 213 7.98 18.10 11.24
CA VAL A 213 7.89 17.51 9.89
C VAL A 213 8.49 18.46 8.88
N ILE A 214 9.33 17.92 8.00
CA ILE A 214 9.96 18.63 6.89
C ILE A 214 9.58 17.90 5.61
N GLY A 215 8.78 18.55 4.74
CA GLY A 215 8.46 18.04 3.42
C GLY A 215 9.33 18.71 2.37
N VAL A 216 9.92 17.93 1.48
CA VAL A 216 10.77 18.42 0.38
C VAL A 216 10.23 17.90 -0.95
N ASP A 217 10.01 18.82 -1.89
CA ASP A 217 9.66 18.50 -3.27
C ASP A 217 10.29 19.53 -4.22
N ILE A 218 10.53 19.15 -5.46
CA ILE A 218 11.08 20.03 -6.50
C ILE A 218 10.02 20.97 -7.09
N LYS A 219 8.73 20.67 -6.91
CA LYS A 219 7.61 21.40 -7.50
C LYS A 219 7.08 22.46 -6.54
N GLU A 220 7.32 23.73 -6.84
CA GLU A 220 6.92 24.85 -5.97
C GLU A 220 5.42 24.88 -5.69
N HIS A 221 4.56 24.63 -6.70
CA HIS A 221 3.10 24.69 -6.53
C HIS A 221 2.57 23.68 -5.50
N VAL A 222 3.16 22.45 -5.40
CA VAL A 222 2.72 21.48 -4.38
C VAL A 222 3.24 21.84 -3.00
N ILE A 223 4.39 22.48 -2.93
CA ILE A 223 4.95 23.02 -1.68
C ILE A 223 4.07 24.15 -1.15
N ASP A 224 3.61 25.06 -2.01
CA ASP A 224 2.73 26.16 -1.62
C ASP A 224 1.35 25.66 -1.18
N GLU A 225 0.79 24.66 -1.88
CA GLU A 225 -0.44 23.98 -1.43
C GLU A 225 -0.26 23.36 -0.03
N SER A 226 0.87 22.71 0.22
CA SER A 226 1.18 22.09 1.51
C SER A 226 1.37 23.13 2.62
N ARG A 227 2.05 24.26 2.36
CA ARG A 227 2.17 25.39 3.29
C ARG A 227 0.80 25.96 3.65
N ALA A 228 -0.07 26.15 2.65
CA ALA A 228 -1.41 26.65 2.85
C ALA A 228 -2.28 25.65 3.68
N MET A 229 -2.15 24.36 3.44
CA MET A 229 -2.83 23.30 4.20
C MET A 229 -2.36 23.27 5.65
N ALA A 230 -1.05 23.32 5.91
CA ALA A 230 -0.50 23.38 7.27
C ALA A 230 -1.04 24.59 8.04
N LYS A 231 -1.12 25.76 7.39
CA LYS A 231 -1.70 26.97 7.98
C LYS A 231 -3.18 26.79 8.33
N ARG A 232 -4.00 26.19 7.46
CA ARG A 232 -5.42 25.95 7.73
C ARG A 232 -5.65 24.96 8.86
N LEU A 233 -4.77 23.94 8.99
CA LEU A 233 -4.81 22.95 10.06
C LEU A 233 -4.17 23.44 11.37
N GLY A 234 -3.48 24.60 11.36
CA GLY A 234 -2.78 25.12 12.55
C GLY A 234 -1.50 24.34 12.89
N TYR A 235 -0.91 23.62 11.94
CA TYR A 235 0.31 22.82 12.15
C TYR A 235 1.57 23.68 11.97
N HIS A 236 1.98 24.36 13.03
CA HIS A 236 3.17 25.22 13.04
C HIS A 236 4.50 24.46 13.08
N ASN A 237 4.45 23.16 13.38
CA ASN A 237 5.59 22.25 13.43
C ASN A 237 5.92 21.60 12.08
N MET A 238 5.24 21.98 11.00
CA MET A 238 5.47 21.50 9.65
C MET A 238 6.13 22.57 8.79
N THR A 239 7.20 22.21 8.09
CA THR A 239 7.94 23.06 7.16
C THR A 239 8.00 22.39 5.79
N PHE A 240 7.75 23.16 4.72
CA PHE A 240 7.81 22.67 3.35
C PHE A 240 8.81 23.46 2.53
N ILE A 241 9.74 22.75 1.87
CA ILE A 241 10.90 23.30 1.18
C ILE A 241 10.85 22.88 -0.29
N CYS A 242 10.87 23.88 -1.18
CA CYS A 242 11.06 23.62 -2.60
C CYS A 242 12.57 23.42 -2.86
N ALA A 243 12.98 22.18 -3.12
CA ALA A 243 14.38 21.85 -3.38
C ALA A 243 14.53 20.57 -4.20
N ASP A 244 15.63 20.47 -4.91
CA ASP A 244 16.06 19.25 -5.59
C ASP A 244 16.80 18.35 -4.61
N LEU A 245 16.34 17.10 -4.42
CA LEU A 245 16.95 16.12 -3.52
C LEU A 245 18.43 15.81 -3.89
N ARG A 246 18.84 16.07 -5.12
CA ARG A 246 20.26 15.92 -5.54
C ARG A 246 21.19 16.87 -4.81
N THR A 247 20.70 18.04 -4.44
CA THR A 247 21.51 19.11 -3.79
C THR A 247 21.04 19.43 -2.37
N TYR A 248 19.90 18.88 -1.96
CA TYR A 248 19.32 19.11 -0.64
C TYR A 248 20.19 18.54 0.47
N GLN A 249 20.48 19.36 1.47
CA GLN A 249 21.20 18.95 2.67
C GLN A 249 20.22 18.73 3.82
N PRO A 250 20.03 17.50 4.29
CA PRO A 250 19.12 17.23 5.41
C PRO A 250 19.70 17.77 6.73
N PRO A 251 18.84 18.11 7.71
CA PRO A 251 19.30 18.45 9.05
C PRO A 251 20.00 17.25 9.71
N LYS A 252 20.91 17.52 10.66
CA LYS A 252 21.72 16.49 11.32
C LYS A 252 20.93 15.54 12.26
N ASN A 253 19.71 15.92 12.66
CA ASN A 253 18.93 15.20 13.68
C ASN A 253 17.64 14.58 13.11
N VAL A 254 17.66 14.11 11.86
CA VAL A 254 16.51 13.40 11.27
C VAL A 254 16.30 12.06 11.99
N THR A 255 15.13 11.89 12.59
CA THR A 255 14.73 10.63 13.22
C THR A 255 14.27 9.63 12.17
N ALA A 256 13.39 10.06 11.26
CA ALA A 256 12.86 9.21 10.22
C ALA A 256 12.80 9.90 8.86
N VAL A 257 13.07 9.14 7.81
CA VAL A 257 12.81 9.55 6.42
C VAL A 257 11.69 8.69 5.86
N ILE A 258 10.68 9.35 5.32
CA ILE A 258 9.61 8.70 4.57
C ILE A 258 9.63 9.15 3.12
N SER A 259 9.17 8.29 2.23
CA SER A 259 8.99 8.63 0.82
C SER A 259 7.90 7.75 0.23
N LEU A 260 6.79 8.37 -0.16
CA LEU A 260 5.66 7.68 -0.76
C LEU A 260 5.51 8.12 -2.23
N HIS A 261 5.62 7.15 -3.14
CA HIS A 261 5.48 7.39 -4.58
C HIS A 261 6.51 8.37 -5.18
N ALA A 262 7.71 8.44 -4.62
CA ALA A 262 8.85 9.04 -5.30
C ALA A 262 9.18 8.20 -6.54
N CYS A 263 9.03 8.81 -7.72
CA CYS A 263 9.18 8.07 -8.97
C CYS A 263 10.65 7.79 -9.29
N ASP A 264 10.95 6.51 -9.58
CA ASP A 264 12.21 6.05 -10.14
C ASP A 264 13.44 6.50 -9.30
N ILE A 265 14.34 7.27 -9.87
CA ILE A 265 15.53 7.78 -9.18
C ILE A 265 15.22 8.67 -7.97
N ALA A 266 14.04 9.26 -7.89
CA ALA A 266 13.66 10.06 -6.71
C ALA A 266 13.57 9.19 -5.44
N THR A 267 13.21 7.90 -5.57
CA THR A 267 13.30 6.93 -4.48
C THR A 267 14.75 6.76 -4.01
N ASP A 268 15.68 6.62 -4.95
CA ASP A 268 17.11 6.43 -4.65
C ASP A 268 17.72 7.69 -4.02
N LEU A 269 17.30 8.87 -4.47
CA LEU A 269 17.66 10.16 -3.86
C LEU A 269 17.14 10.28 -2.43
N ALA A 270 15.90 9.83 -2.17
CA ALA A 270 15.32 9.80 -0.82
C ALA A 270 16.09 8.86 0.10
N LEU A 271 16.41 7.65 -0.36
CA LEU A 271 17.22 6.67 0.39
C LEU A 271 18.63 7.19 0.63
N GLY A 272 19.30 7.79 -0.37
CA GLY A 272 20.61 8.43 -0.23
C GLY A 272 20.57 9.57 0.79
N THR A 273 19.54 10.40 0.77
CA THR A 273 19.30 11.46 1.76
C THR A 273 19.14 10.88 3.17
N ALA A 274 18.41 9.76 3.31
CA ALA A 274 18.22 9.09 4.59
C ALA A 274 19.55 8.53 5.14
N ILE A 275 20.36 7.91 4.29
CA ILE A 275 21.69 7.40 4.65
C ILE A 275 22.60 8.57 5.08
N ARG A 276 22.65 9.66 4.30
CA ARG A 276 23.40 10.88 4.61
C ARG A 276 23.01 11.48 5.97
N ALA A 277 21.70 11.59 6.22
CA ALA A 277 21.17 12.07 7.49
C ALA A 277 21.41 11.11 8.67
N LYS A 278 21.90 9.90 8.39
CA LYS A 278 22.00 8.82 9.37
C LYS A 278 20.67 8.56 10.09
N ALA A 279 19.56 8.68 9.34
CA ALA A 279 18.22 8.54 9.90
C ALA A 279 18.05 7.21 10.64
N LYS A 280 17.39 7.25 11.80
CA LYS A 280 17.16 6.05 12.64
C LYS A 280 16.19 5.10 11.93
N TYR A 281 15.18 5.66 11.23
CA TYR A 281 14.15 4.91 10.52
C TYR A 281 13.99 5.38 9.08
N ILE A 282 13.67 4.44 8.21
CA ILE A 282 13.34 4.70 6.80
C ILE A 282 12.06 3.92 6.48
N ALA A 283 11.10 4.57 5.81
CA ALA A 283 9.92 3.92 5.27
C ALA A 283 9.64 4.45 3.86
N CYS A 284 9.83 3.60 2.86
CA CYS A 284 9.78 3.98 1.45
C CYS A 284 8.84 3.06 0.67
N VAL A 285 8.01 3.65 -0.20
CA VAL A 285 7.11 2.93 -1.11
C VAL A 285 7.48 3.26 -2.55
N PRO A 286 8.32 2.43 -3.20
CA PRO A 286 8.70 2.61 -4.59
C PRO A 286 7.51 2.35 -5.52
N CYS A 287 7.40 3.12 -6.61
CA CYS A 287 6.32 2.92 -7.59
C CYS A 287 6.80 2.80 -9.03
N CYS A 288 7.98 3.28 -9.36
CA CYS A 288 8.54 3.27 -10.71
C CYS A 288 9.98 2.73 -10.68
N HIS A 289 10.36 1.98 -11.71
CA HIS A 289 11.62 1.25 -11.78
C HIS A 289 12.15 1.27 -13.22
N LYS A 290 12.61 2.43 -13.68
CA LYS A 290 13.10 2.57 -15.07
C LYS A 290 14.61 2.61 -15.15
N GLU A 291 15.28 3.13 -14.13
CA GLU A 291 16.72 3.39 -14.16
C GLU A 291 17.55 2.14 -14.51
N LEU A 292 17.26 1.00 -13.91
CA LEU A 292 18.03 -0.22 -14.13
C LEU A 292 17.57 -1.05 -15.33
N LEU A 293 16.41 -0.73 -15.95
CA LEU A 293 15.78 -1.55 -17.00
C LEU A 293 16.69 -1.81 -18.20
N ASP A 294 17.47 -0.80 -18.59
CA ASP A 294 18.37 -0.88 -19.75
C ASP A 294 19.82 -1.17 -19.36
N GLN A 295 20.12 -1.24 -18.05
CA GLN A 295 21.45 -1.53 -17.54
C GLN A 295 21.63 -3.02 -17.24
N TYR A 296 20.65 -3.67 -16.58
CA TYR A 296 20.87 -4.99 -16.02
C TYR A 296 20.93 -6.09 -17.08
N THR A 297 21.81 -7.04 -16.83
CA THR A 297 21.88 -8.33 -17.52
C THR A 297 21.72 -9.46 -16.50
N MET A 298 21.21 -10.60 -16.96
CA MET A 298 21.10 -11.81 -16.13
C MET A 298 21.88 -12.94 -16.82
N PRO A 299 23.20 -13.06 -16.56
CA PRO A 299 24.03 -14.08 -17.20
C PRO A 299 23.47 -15.49 -17.02
N GLY A 300 23.25 -16.20 -18.13
CA GLY A 300 22.63 -17.53 -18.16
C GLY A 300 21.11 -17.55 -18.11
N LEU A 301 20.46 -16.40 -17.94
CA LEU A 301 18.99 -16.27 -17.92
C LEU A 301 18.44 -15.32 -19.01
N GLU A 302 19.26 -14.99 -20.00
CA GLU A 302 18.89 -14.10 -21.12
C GLU A 302 17.63 -14.58 -21.86
N PRO A 303 17.39 -15.92 -22.04
CA PRO A 303 16.16 -16.39 -22.66
C PRO A 303 14.89 -15.98 -21.93
N LEU A 304 14.94 -15.73 -20.62
CA LEU A 304 13.79 -15.26 -19.83
C LEU A 304 13.53 -13.76 -20.04
N THR A 305 14.58 -12.96 -20.18
CA THR A 305 14.51 -11.51 -20.31
C THR A 305 14.38 -11.00 -21.75
N LYS A 306 14.40 -11.89 -22.75
CA LYS A 306 14.17 -11.53 -24.17
C LYS A 306 12.75 -10.96 -24.41
N PHE A 307 11.79 -11.31 -23.59
CA PHE A 307 10.43 -10.76 -23.64
C PHE A 307 10.34 -9.51 -22.79
N GLY A 308 10.06 -8.36 -23.41
CA GLY A 308 10.06 -7.05 -22.74
C GLY A 308 9.18 -6.97 -21.49
N VAL A 309 8.01 -7.65 -21.49
CA VAL A 309 7.12 -7.71 -20.32
C VAL A 309 7.80 -8.42 -19.14
N PHE A 310 8.50 -9.52 -19.39
CA PHE A 310 9.21 -10.23 -18.32
C PHE A 310 10.44 -9.42 -17.88
N LYS A 311 11.20 -8.85 -18.82
CA LYS A 311 12.32 -7.96 -18.49
C LYS A 311 11.87 -6.84 -17.55
N ALA A 312 10.75 -6.17 -17.84
CA ALA A 312 10.22 -5.10 -16.99
C ALA A 312 9.78 -5.60 -15.60
N ARG A 313 9.12 -6.76 -15.49
CA ARG A 313 8.72 -7.32 -14.20
C ARG A 313 9.90 -7.77 -13.35
N PHE A 314 10.91 -8.39 -13.96
CA PHE A 314 12.16 -8.70 -13.27
C PHE A 314 12.86 -7.44 -12.79
N ASN A 315 12.86 -6.38 -13.60
CA ASN A 315 13.44 -5.10 -13.22
C ASN A 315 12.77 -4.47 -12.00
N ASP A 316 11.45 -4.57 -11.86
CA ASP A 316 10.73 -4.08 -10.68
C ASP A 316 11.25 -4.76 -9.41
N VAL A 317 11.26 -6.10 -9.40
CA VAL A 317 11.73 -6.90 -8.25
C VAL A 317 13.21 -6.66 -7.98
N LEU A 318 14.03 -6.63 -9.05
CA LEU A 318 15.46 -6.40 -8.98
C LEU A 318 15.79 -5.05 -8.35
N THR A 319 15.17 -3.97 -8.82
CA THR A 319 15.43 -2.63 -8.33
C THR A 319 15.11 -2.50 -6.83
N ASP A 320 13.93 -3.00 -6.39
CA ASP A 320 13.57 -2.93 -4.98
C ASP A 320 14.43 -3.85 -4.11
N SER A 321 14.81 -5.02 -4.62
CA SER A 321 15.76 -5.90 -3.94
C SER A 321 17.14 -5.25 -3.78
N MET A 322 17.64 -4.57 -4.82
CA MET A 322 18.90 -3.85 -4.76
C MET A 322 18.87 -2.69 -3.77
N ARG A 323 17.75 -1.95 -3.68
CA ARG A 323 17.54 -0.91 -2.66
C ARG A 323 17.57 -1.49 -1.25
N ALA A 324 16.88 -2.61 -1.01
CA ALA A 324 16.86 -3.29 0.28
C ALA A 324 18.28 -3.79 0.68
N LEU A 325 18.98 -4.48 -0.22
CA LEU A 325 20.34 -4.97 0.00
C LEU A 325 21.33 -3.82 0.24
N LYS A 326 21.18 -2.71 -0.49
CA LYS A 326 22.03 -1.53 -0.27
C LYS A 326 21.84 -0.93 1.11
N LEU A 327 20.60 -0.81 1.58
CA LEU A 327 20.31 -0.37 2.94
C LEU A 327 20.92 -1.30 4.00
N GLU A 328 20.89 -2.62 3.79
CA GLU A 328 21.57 -3.57 4.68
C GLU A 328 23.09 -3.39 4.68
N ALA A 329 23.68 -3.15 3.50
CA ALA A 329 25.11 -2.84 3.36
C ALA A 329 25.48 -1.54 4.09
N GLU A 330 24.58 -0.55 4.13
CA GLU A 330 24.75 0.72 4.86
C GLU A 330 24.42 0.63 6.36
N GLY A 331 24.22 -0.58 6.88
CA GLY A 331 24.05 -0.83 8.31
C GLY A 331 22.64 -0.67 8.83
N TYR A 332 21.64 -0.90 7.99
CA TYR A 332 20.23 -0.97 8.40
C TYR A 332 19.76 -2.42 8.50
N LYS A 333 18.83 -2.67 9.42
CA LYS A 333 18.00 -3.86 9.44
C LYS A 333 16.76 -3.59 8.57
N VAL A 334 16.61 -4.33 7.50
CA VAL A 334 15.57 -4.09 6.48
C VAL A 334 14.42 -5.10 6.60
N SER A 335 13.22 -4.65 6.34
CA SER A 335 12.01 -5.46 6.19
C SER A 335 11.23 -4.96 4.99
N VAL A 336 10.86 -5.87 4.10
CA VAL A 336 10.03 -5.56 2.93
C VAL A 336 8.68 -6.25 3.10
N VAL A 337 7.60 -5.49 3.01
CA VAL A 337 6.23 -5.99 3.22
C VAL A 337 5.29 -5.45 2.14
N GLU A 338 4.25 -6.19 1.82
CA GLU A 338 3.12 -5.66 1.05
C GLU A 338 2.24 -4.81 1.96
N TYR A 339 2.01 -3.53 1.60
CA TYR A 339 1.17 -2.62 2.39
C TYR A 339 -0.21 -2.36 1.77
N ILE A 340 -0.39 -2.72 0.51
CA ILE A 340 -1.66 -2.65 -0.22
C ILE A 340 -1.86 -3.97 -0.95
N SER A 341 -3.11 -4.36 -1.15
CA SER A 341 -3.42 -5.54 -1.96
C SER A 341 -2.81 -5.45 -3.36
N PRO A 342 -2.14 -6.49 -3.86
CA PRO A 342 -1.65 -6.54 -5.24
C PRO A 342 -2.77 -6.44 -6.29
N LEU A 343 -4.04 -6.63 -5.88
CA LEU A 343 -5.21 -6.39 -6.73
C LEU A 343 -5.49 -4.90 -6.97
N ASP A 344 -5.03 -4.02 -6.06
CA ASP A 344 -5.18 -2.58 -6.19
C ASP A 344 -4.05 -1.98 -7.03
N THR A 345 -2.84 -2.43 -6.80
CA THR A 345 -1.65 -2.06 -7.58
C THR A 345 -0.56 -3.12 -7.44
N PRO A 346 0.15 -3.48 -8.52
CA PRO A 346 1.33 -4.35 -8.43
C PRO A 346 2.54 -3.66 -7.76
N LYS A 347 2.49 -2.34 -7.56
CA LYS A 347 3.52 -1.52 -6.91
C LYS A 347 3.13 -1.25 -5.47
N ASN A 348 3.16 -2.29 -4.66
CA ASN A 348 2.56 -2.33 -3.33
C ASN A 348 3.56 -2.66 -2.21
N LEU A 349 4.87 -2.58 -2.48
CA LEU A 349 5.89 -2.88 -1.47
C LEU A 349 6.18 -1.66 -0.60
N LEU A 350 6.33 -1.89 0.69
CA LEU A 350 6.89 -0.96 1.66
C LEU A 350 8.24 -1.51 2.13
N ILE A 351 9.31 -0.77 1.87
CA ILE A 351 10.64 -1.02 2.40
C ILE A 351 10.77 -0.24 3.71
N ARG A 352 10.93 -0.96 4.82
CA ARG A 352 11.17 -0.39 6.15
C ARG A 352 12.57 -0.73 6.59
N ALA A 353 13.28 0.24 7.14
CA ALA A 353 14.64 0.02 7.63
C ALA A 353 14.87 0.73 8.97
N THR A 354 15.58 0.06 9.86
CA THR A 354 16.00 0.59 11.17
C THR A 354 17.51 0.55 11.25
N ARG A 355 18.11 1.68 11.56
CA ARG A 355 19.57 1.81 11.65
C ARG A 355 20.10 1.00 12.83
N THR A 356 21.08 0.12 12.56
CA THR A 356 21.71 -0.71 13.60
C THR A 356 22.94 -0.04 14.22
N GLY A 357 23.49 0.98 13.57
CA GLY A 357 24.73 1.65 13.96
C GLY A 357 25.99 0.81 13.72
N LYS A 358 25.89 -0.37 13.09
CA LYS A 358 27.01 -1.27 12.81
C LYS A 358 27.12 -1.49 11.32
N VAL A 359 28.32 -1.42 10.79
CA VAL A 359 28.62 -1.77 9.39
C VAL A 359 28.37 -3.27 9.18
N ASN A 360 27.67 -3.62 8.13
CA ASN A 360 27.40 -5.01 7.75
C ASN A 360 28.28 -5.41 6.56
N ASN A 361 29.54 -5.78 6.84
CA ASN A 361 30.51 -6.15 5.80
C ASN A 361 30.03 -7.33 4.93
N ARG A 362 29.25 -8.25 5.49
CA ARG A 362 28.69 -9.38 4.74
C ARG A 362 27.66 -8.87 3.73
N ALA A 363 26.69 -8.07 4.16
CA ALA A 363 25.68 -7.49 3.28
C ALA A 363 26.34 -6.60 2.19
N LYS A 364 27.39 -5.86 2.53
CA LYS A 364 28.17 -5.08 1.55
C LYS A 364 28.79 -5.97 0.48
N ALA A 365 29.44 -7.06 0.87
CA ALA A 365 30.04 -8.02 -0.06
C ALA A 365 28.97 -8.71 -0.95
N GLU A 366 27.84 -9.11 -0.37
CA GLU A 366 26.71 -9.69 -1.09
C GLU A 366 26.12 -8.68 -2.10
N TYR A 367 25.88 -7.45 -1.69
CA TYR A 367 25.41 -6.36 -2.57
C TYR A 367 26.37 -6.13 -3.75
N ASP A 368 27.68 -6.00 -3.47
CA ASP A 368 28.68 -5.74 -4.49
C ASP A 368 28.83 -6.92 -5.48
N ALA A 369 28.66 -8.15 -5.00
CA ALA A 369 28.65 -9.33 -5.86
C ALA A 369 27.45 -9.33 -6.82
N VAL A 370 26.26 -9.08 -6.31
CA VAL A 370 25.02 -9.00 -7.13
C VAL A 370 25.15 -7.86 -8.12
N ARG A 371 25.55 -6.67 -7.70
CA ARG A 371 25.71 -5.50 -8.56
C ARG A 371 26.67 -5.76 -9.72
N ARG A 372 27.83 -6.38 -9.45
CA ARG A 372 28.79 -6.76 -10.50
C ARG A 372 28.24 -7.80 -11.47
N THR A 373 27.53 -8.81 -10.96
CA THR A 373 26.92 -9.87 -11.79
C THR A 373 25.87 -9.29 -12.73
N LEU A 374 25.07 -8.33 -12.27
CA LEU A 374 24.02 -7.69 -13.04
C LEU A 374 24.55 -6.57 -13.96
N GLY A 375 25.75 -6.06 -13.71
CA GLY A 375 26.34 -4.96 -14.46
C GLY A 375 25.66 -3.62 -14.23
N THR A 376 25.07 -3.40 -13.02
CA THR A 376 24.26 -2.21 -12.73
C THR A 376 24.99 -1.19 -11.85
N THR A 377 24.60 0.08 -11.97
CA THR A 377 24.99 1.18 -11.08
C THR A 377 23.79 2.12 -10.92
N SER A 378 23.18 2.12 -9.74
CA SER A 378 22.00 2.93 -9.45
C SER A 378 22.36 4.37 -9.03
N GLU A 379 21.36 5.24 -9.01
CA GLU A 379 21.52 6.58 -8.41
C GLU A 379 21.86 6.46 -6.92
N LEU A 380 21.31 5.47 -6.21
CA LEU A 380 21.67 5.22 -4.82
C LEU A 380 23.16 4.87 -4.64
N ASP A 381 23.75 4.12 -5.59
CA ASP A 381 25.20 3.86 -5.59
C ASP A 381 26.02 5.14 -5.71
N ARG A 382 25.64 6.01 -6.65
CA ARG A 382 26.32 7.29 -6.87
C ARG A 382 26.25 8.17 -5.62
N ARG A 383 25.07 8.25 -5.00
CA ARG A 383 24.87 9.04 -3.77
C ARG A 383 25.67 8.52 -2.60
N CYS A 384 25.76 7.20 -2.41
CA CYS A 384 26.58 6.63 -1.35
C CYS A 384 28.08 6.84 -1.62
N ALA A 385 28.55 6.74 -2.87
CA ALA A 385 29.94 7.02 -3.22
C ALA A 385 30.35 8.49 -2.98
N GLU A 386 29.43 9.45 -3.22
CA GLU A 386 29.65 10.86 -2.86
C GLU A 386 29.86 11.03 -1.35
N LEU A 387 29.07 10.31 -0.51
CA LEU A 387 29.21 10.35 0.94
C LEU A 387 30.57 9.77 1.42
N ASP A 388 31.02 8.68 0.81
CA ASP A 388 32.33 8.10 1.12
C ASP A 388 33.46 9.11 0.81
N ASN A 389 33.35 9.88 -0.27
CA ASN A 389 34.32 10.90 -0.63
C ASN A 389 34.29 12.14 0.29
N GLU A 390 33.11 12.56 0.77
CA GLU A 390 32.99 13.68 1.73
C GLU A 390 33.67 13.35 3.09
N PHE A 391 33.75 12.09 3.49
CA PHE A 391 34.44 11.67 4.71
C PHE A 391 35.95 11.66 4.59
N PHE A 392 36.51 11.72 3.39
CA PHE A 392 37.96 11.78 3.13
C PHE A 392 38.52 13.20 2.95
N ILE A 393 37.65 14.22 2.89
CA ILE A 393 38.07 15.63 2.96
C ILE A 393 38.32 15.93 4.44
N THR A 394 39.56 15.97 4.85
CA THR A 394 39.98 16.29 6.24
C THR A 394 39.87 17.80 6.48
N ASP A 395 39.72 18.21 7.75
CA ASP A 395 39.70 19.64 8.13
C ASP A 395 40.96 20.41 7.66
N GLU A 396 42.04 19.72 7.25
CA GLU A 396 43.24 20.30 6.65
C GLU A 396 43.01 20.79 5.21
N ASP A 397 42.10 20.17 4.45
CA ASP A 397 41.78 20.59 3.08
C ASP A 397 40.86 21.81 3.03
N LEU A 398 40.27 22.20 4.16
CA LEU A 398 39.39 23.39 4.28
C LEU A 398 40.13 24.64 4.78
N MET A 399 41.41 24.53 5.10
CA MET A 399 42.24 25.62 5.63
C MET A 399 43.38 26.02 4.70
N GLY A 400 43.36 25.61 3.42
CA GLY A 400 44.30 25.96 2.37
C GLY A 400 43.88 27.19 1.53
#